data_60a6806f8745d711411066e7474dd7ba
#
_entry.id   60a6806f8745d711411066e7474dd7ba
#
_cell.length_a   1.000
_cell.length_b   1.000
_cell.length_c   1.000
_cell.angle_alpha   90.00
_cell.angle_beta   90.00
_cell.angle_gamma   90.00
#
_symmetry.space_group_name_H-M   'P 1'
#
loop_
_entity.id
_entity.type
_entity.pdbx_description
1 polymer ?
#
loop_
_entity_poly.entity_id
_entity_poly.type
_entity_poly.pdbx_seq_one_letter_code
_entity_poly.pdbx_strand_id
1 'polypeptide(L)'
;MPMVSSHANNVRHILCEKQSKVLEAMDKLKAGQKFNEVAATYSEDKARSGGDLGWMTRGSMVGPFQEAAFALPISSIGTPVYTDPPVKTKFGYHIIMVEGKK
;
A
#
# COMPACT_ATOMS: atom_id res chain seq x y z
N MET A 1 17.93 -15.93 -19.22
CA MET A 1 17.35 -15.81 -18.65
C MET A 1 16.58 -15.56 -18.29
N PRO A 2 16.35 -15.55 -18.22
CA PRO A 2 15.31 -15.13 -17.94
C PRO A 2 15.05 -14.41 -17.15
N MET A 3 14.96 -13.97 -17.26
CA MET A 3 14.64 -13.37 -16.46
C MET A 3 13.84 -13.27 -15.83
N VAL A 4 14.36 -13.15 -15.30
CA VAL A 4 13.22 -13.25 -14.50
C VAL A 4 12.82 -11.95 -13.93
N SER A 5 11.69 -11.50 -14.29
CA SER A 5 11.16 -10.29 -13.73
C SER A 5 10.81 -10.52 -12.28
N SER A 6 10.61 -9.44 -11.55
CA SER A 6 10.08 -9.49 -10.21
C SER A 6 8.72 -10.16 -10.21
N HIS A 7 8.55 -11.16 -9.38
CA HIS A 7 7.31 -11.89 -9.28
C HIS A 7 6.53 -11.57 -8.01
N ALA A 8 7.16 -10.91 -7.04
CA ALA A 8 6.50 -10.59 -5.78
C ALA A 8 6.98 -9.25 -5.26
N ASN A 9 6.06 -8.53 -4.65
CA ASN A 9 6.35 -7.29 -3.93
C ASN A 9 5.96 -7.47 -2.48
N ASN A 10 6.80 -6.95 -1.58
CA ASN A 10 6.44 -6.86 -0.17
C ASN A 10 5.64 -5.56 -0.01
N VAL A 11 4.35 -5.70 0.22
CA VAL A 11 3.39 -4.60 0.09
C VAL A 11 2.79 -4.25 1.44
N ARG A 12 2.60 -2.97 1.66
CA ARG A 12 1.89 -2.45 2.82
C ARG A 12 0.80 -1.52 2.31
N HIS A 13 -0.40 -1.53 2.93
CA HIS A 13 -1.47 -0.66 2.47
C HIS A 13 -2.33 -0.15 3.62
N ILE A 14 -3.09 0.90 3.31
CA ILE A 14 -4.15 1.43 4.16
C ILE A 14 -5.43 1.33 3.37
N LEU A 15 -6.41 0.58 3.87
CA LEU A 15 -7.69 0.41 3.21
C LEU A 15 -8.77 1.10 4.00
N CYS A 16 -9.55 1.95 3.33
CA CYS A 16 -10.72 2.58 3.92
C CYS A 16 -11.87 2.53 2.93
N GLU A 17 -13.05 2.15 3.40
CA GLU A 17 -14.22 2.13 2.54
C GLU A 17 -14.64 3.54 2.10
N LYS A 18 -14.45 4.51 2.99
CA LYS A 18 -14.88 5.90 2.72
C LYS A 18 -13.71 6.74 2.26
N GLN A 19 -13.95 7.52 1.20
CA GLN A 19 -12.94 8.41 0.66
C GLN A 19 -12.48 9.43 1.70
N SER A 20 -13.39 9.98 2.50
CA SER A 20 -13.04 10.98 3.49
C SER A 20 -12.04 10.43 4.50
N LYS A 21 -12.20 9.15 4.89
CA LYS A 21 -11.31 8.53 5.86
C LYS A 21 -9.92 8.29 5.26
N VAL A 22 -9.85 7.81 4.02
CA VAL A 22 -8.55 7.56 3.39
C VAL A 22 -7.81 8.86 3.13
N LEU A 23 -8.52 9.93 2.81
CA LEU A 23 -7.89 11.24 2.62
C LEU A 23 -7.35 11.79 3.94
N GLU A 24 -8.03 11.53 5.05
CA GLU A 24 -7.53 11.90 6.35
C GLU A 24 -6.23 11.15 6.67
N ALA A 25 -6.19 9.85 6.37
CA ALA A 25 -4.97 9.05 6.51
C ALA A 25 -3.84 9.62 5.64
N MET A 26 -4.16 10.00 4.42
CA MET A 26 -3.20 10.61 3.51
C MET A 26 -2.59 11.88 4.11
N ASP A 27 -3.43 12.71 4.73
CA ASP A 27 -2.94 13.93 5.38
C ASP A 27 -1.93 13.63 6.49
N LYS A 28 -2.16 12.55 7.23
CA LYS A 28 -1.22 12.14 8.28
C LYS A 28 0.12 11.72 7.68
N LEU A 29 0.09 11.00 6.56
CA LEU A 29 1.31 10.62 5.86
C LEU A 29 2.05 11.85 5.35
N LYS A 30 1.33 12.81 4.80
CA LYS A 30 1.94 14.04 4.29
C LYS A 30 2.51 14.88 5.42
N ALA A 31 1.99 14.73 6.64
CA ALA A 31 2.50 15.40 7.82
C ALA A 31 3.76 14.73 8.40
N GLY A 32 4.16 13.59 7.84
CA GLY A 32 5.40 12.93 8.23
C GLY A 32 5.23 11.74 9.17
N GLN A 33 4.00 11.32 9.45
CA GLN A 33 3.79 10.13 10.28
C GLN A 33 4.21 8.88 9.54
N LYS A 34 4.69 7.89 10.27
CA LYS A 34 5.14 6.64 9.67
C LYS A 34 3.96 5.87 9.12
N PHE A 35 4.18 5.21 7.98
CA PHE A 35 3.12 4.50 7.27
C PHE A 35 2.44 3.44 8.15
N ASN A 36 3.23 2.66 8.89
CA ASN A 36 2.68 1.62 9.75
C ASN A 36 1.82 2.19 10.87
N GLU A 37 2.16 3.36 11.38
CA GLU A 37 1.38 4.01 12.44
C GLU A 37 0.05 4.51 11.91
N VAL A 38 0.07 5.12 10.72
CA VAL A 38 -1.15 5.60 10.10
C VAL A 38 -2.06 4.41 9.76
N ALA A 39 -1.47 3.33 9.24
CA ALA A 39 -2.23 2.12 8.94
C ALA A 39 -2.89 1.55 10.19
N ALA A 40 -2.16 1.53 11.32
CA ALA A 40 -2.69 1.01 12.58
C ALA A 40 -3.91 1.81 13.05
N THR A 41 -3.95 3.10 12.74
CA THR A 41 -5.03 3.98 13.17
C THR A 41 -6.21 3.96 12.20
N TYR A 42 -5.94 3.94 10.91
CA TYR A 42 -6.98 4.18 9.90
C TYR A 42 -7.36 2.97 9.07
N SER A 43 -6.46 2.01 8.89
CA SER A 43 -6.73 0.92 7.96
C SER A 43 -7.83 0.00 8.48
N GLU A 44 -8.69 -0.44 7.58
CA GLU A 44 -9.74 -1.40 7.87
C GLU A 44 -9.30 -2.83 7.53
N ASP A 45 -8.04 -2.97 7.08
CA ASP A 45 -7.45 -4.26 6.81
C ASP A 45 -6.00 -4.26 7.29
N LYS A 46 -5.63 -5.30 8.04
CA LYS A 46 -4.25 -5.49 8.53
C LYS A 46 -3.74 -4.35 9.42
N ALA A 47 -4.64 -3.61 10.06
CA ALA A 47 -4.26 -2.48 10.91
C ALA A 47 -3.27 -2.90 12.00
N ARG A 48 -3.49 -4.05 12.63
CA ARG A 48 -2.62 -4.54 13.71
C ARG A 48 -1.20 -4.85 13.23
N SER A 49 -1.04 -5.12 11.95
CA SER A 49 0.27 -5.38 11.34
C SER A 49 0.81 -4.14 10.66
N GLY A 50 0.27 -2.96 10.96
CA GLY A 50 0.67 -1.72 10.30
C GLY A 50 0.40 -1.72 8.81
N GLY A 51 -0.63 -2.46 8.38
CA GLY A 51 -1.00 -2.57 6.97
C GLY A 51 -0.18 -3.56 6.17
N ASP A 52 0.69 -4.32 6.81
CA ASP A 52 1.62 -5.24 6.12
C ASP A 52 0.86 -6.42 5.52
N LEU A 53 0.92 -6.53 4.20
CA LEU A 53 0.34 -7.65 3.46
C LEU A 53 1.36 -8.76 3.18
N GLY A 54 2.63 -8.49 3.45
CA GLY A 54 3.70 -9.42 3.15
C GLY A 54 4.00 -9.49 1.66
N TRP A 55 4.58 -10.60 1.24
CA TRP A 55 4.95 -10.79 -0.17
C TRP A 55 3.72 -11.18 -0.98
N MET A 56 3.44 -10.35 -1.99
CA MET A 56 2.27 -10.51 -2.86
C MET A 56 2.75 -10.80 -4.27
N THR A 57 2.32 -11.93 -4.83
CA THR A 57 2.70 -12.29 -6.19
C THR A 57 1.78 -11.61 -7.20
N ARG A 58 2.29 -11.46 -8.43
CA ARG A 58 1.49 -10.95 -9.53
C ARG A 58 0.33 -11.93 -9.77
N GLY A 59 -0.89 -11.39 -9.89
CA GLY A 59 -2.08 -12.21 -10.07
C GLY A 59 -2.82 -12.51 -8.77
N SER A 60 -2.22 -12.23 -7.61
CA SER A 60 -2.88 -12.46 -6.32
C SER A 60 -3.67 -11.25 -5.84
N MET A 61 -3.56 -10.11 -6.54
CA MET A 61 -4.21 -8.86 -6.17
C MET A 61 -5.19 -8.45 -7.24
N VAL A 62 -6.20 -7.65 -6.86
CA VAL A 62 -7.12 -7.09 -7.87
C VAL A 62 -6.36 -6.14 -8.79
N GLY A 63 -6.82 -6.02 -10.04
CA GLY A 63 -6.10 -5.33 -11.10
C GLY A 63 -5.56 -3.95 -10.76
N PRO A 64 -6.42 -2.99 -10.34
CA PRO A 64 -5.92 -1.65 -10.05
C PRO A 64 -4.89 -1.62 -8.92
N PHE A 65 -5.09 -2.45 -7.88
CA PHE A 65 -4.14 -2.55 -6.77
C PHE A 65 -2.80 -3.09 -7.29
N GLN A 66 -2.86 -4.17 -8.07
CA GLN A 66 -1.65 -4.82 -8.58
C GLN A 66 -0.85 -3.87 -9.46
N GLU A 67 -1.51 -3.17 -10.37
CA GLU A 67 -0.82 -2.25 -11.27
C GLU A 67 -0.12 -1.15 -10.48
N ALA A 68 -0.81 -0.59 -9.49
CA ALA A 68 -0.22 0.46 -8.67
C ALA A 68 0.95 -0.05 -7.85
N ALA A 69 0.79 -1.21 -7.22
CA ALA A 69 1.84 -1.78 -6.37
C ALA A 69 3.10 -2.08 -7.18
N PHE A 70 2.94 -2.65 -8.38
CA PHE A 70 4.10 -3.03 -9.19
C PHE A 70 4.76 -1.83 -9.87
N ALA A 71 4.08 -0.69 -9.93
CA ALA A 71 4.65 0.54 -10.47
C ALA A 71 5.42 1.35 -9.42
N LEU A 72 5.20 1.08 -8.13
CA LEU A 72 5.86 1.83 -7.07
C LEU A 72 7.31 1.40 -6.87
N PRO A 73 8.20 2.35 -6.56
CA PRO A 73 9.56 1.99 -6.16
C PRO A 73 9.57 1.42 -4.75
N ILE A 74 10.66 0.77 -4.38
CA ILE A 74 10.87 0.31 -3.01
C ILE A 74 11.09 1.53 -2.11
N SER A 75 10.42 1.53 -0.95
CA SER A 75 10.58 2.60 0.03
C SER A 75 10.42 2.02 1.44
N SER A 76 10.53 2.85 2.45
CA SER A 76 10.45 2.41 3.84
C SER A 76 9.32 3.13 4.57
N ILE A 77 8.91 2.57 5.71
CA ILE A 77 7.81 3.14 6.50
C ILE A 77 8.15 4.53 7.04
N GLY A 78 9.42 4.84 7.22
CA GLY A 78 9.83 6.16 7.73
C GLY A 78 9.85 7.23 6.66
N THR A 79 10.09 6.83 5.40
CA THR A 79 10.08 7.74 4.25
C THR A 79 9.33 7.05 3.11
N PRO A 80 8.03 6.83 3.27
CA PRO A 80 7.29 6.03 2.29
C PRO A 80 7.03 6.78 0.99
N VAL A 81 7.12 6.05 -0.12
CA VAL A 81 6.59 6.48 -1.40
C VAL A 81 5.30 5.69 -1.61
N TYR A 82 4.19 6.36 -1.74
CA TYR A 82 2.88 5.72 -1.75
C TYR A 82 2.01 6.28 -2.85
N THR A 83 0.88 5.59 -3.10
CA THR A 83 -0.05 6.03 -4.14
C THR A 83 -0.75 7.31 -3.72
N ASP A 84 -0.77 8.29 -4.61
CA ASP A 84 -1.43 9.58 -4.45
C ASP A 84 -1.87 10.03 -5.84
N PRO A 85 -3.16 9.98 -6.15
CA PRO A 85 -4.30 9.75 -5.25
C PRO A 85 -4.44 8.28 -4.82
N PRO A 86 -5.28 8.01 -3.81
CA PRO A 86 -5.56 6.62 -3.40
C PRO A 86 -6.15 5.81 -4.55
N VAL A 87 -5.86 4.52 -4.54
CA VAL A 87 -6.33 3.61 -5.58
C VAL A 87 -7.71 3.07 -5.19
N LYS A 88 -8.68 3.20 -6.11
CA LYS A 88 -10.03 2.69 -5.88
C LYS A 88 -10.14 1.26 -6.38
N THR A 89 -10.64 0.37 -5.53
CA THR A 89 -10.99 -1.00 -5.92
C THR A 89 -12.40 -1.29 -5.42
N LYS A 90 -12.87 -2.51 -5.67
CA LYS A 90 -14.19 -2.93 -5.18
C LYS A 90 -14.26 -2.98 -3.66
N PHE A 91 -13.11 -3.01 -2.98
CA PHE A 91 -13.05 -3.04 -1.52
C PHE A 91 -13.06 -1.66 -0.89
N GLY A 92 -12.75 -0.62 -1.65
CA GLY A 92 -12.67 0.75 -1.13
C GLY A 92 -11.47 1.47 -1.70
N TYR A 93 -10.86 2.32 -0.88
CA TYR A 93 -9.73 3.16 -1.30
C TYR A 93 -8.47 2.68 -0.59
N HIS A 94 -7.39 2.54 -1.36
CA HIS A 94 -6.11 2.05 -0.85
C HIS A 94 -5.02 3.09 -0.99
N ILE A 95 -4.21 3.25 0.05
CA ILE A 95 -2.91 3.90 -0.06
C ILE A 95 -1.89 2.77 0.03
N ILE A 96 -1.02 2.65 -0.98
CA ILE A 96 -0.16 1.49 -1.15
C ILE A 96 1.30 1.93 -1.13
N MET A 97 2.16 1.17 -0.46
CA MET A 97 3.61 1.31 -0.56
C MET A 97 4.25 -0.05 -0.73
N VAL A 98 5.47 -0.08 -1.23
CA VAL A 98 6.22 -1.31 -1.47
C VAL A 98 7.54 -1.24 -0.70
N GLU A 99 7.79 -2.27 0.11
CA GLU A 99 8.99 -2.33 0.94
C GLU A 99 10.08 -3.21 0.35
N GLY A 100 9.74 -4.05 -0.62
CA GLY A 100 10.71 -4.93 -1.26
C GLY A 100 10.17 -5.54 -2.53
N LYS A 101 11.07 -6.04 -3.36
CA LYS A 101 10.73 -6.73 -4.61
C LYS A 101 11.67 -7.92 -4.77
N LYS A 102 11.14 -9.01 -5.32
CA LYS A 102 11.97 -10.17 -5.62
C LYS A 102 11.40 -11.00 -6.77
#